data_37fe2b09705122e8e1aee01ddc955e36
#
_entry.id   37fe2b09705122e8e1aee01ddc955e36
#
_cell.length_a   1.000
_cell.length_b   1.000
_cell.length_c   1.000
_cell.angle_alpha   90.00
_cell.angle_beta   90.00
_cell.angle_gamma   90.00
#
_symmetry.space_group_name_H-M   'P 1'
#
loop_
_entity.id
_entity.type
_entity.pdbx_description
1 polymer ?
#
loop_
_entity_poly.entity_id
_entity_poly.type
_entity_poly.pdbx_seq_one_letter_code
_entity_poly.pdbx_strand_id
1 'polypeptide(L)'
;YRRQRQMCIRDSKKERILTAYHTTLKMTSIIGVLCTLLFVFYGSEVFSLIVPEQAAYEAGGIFLRIDGYSMIFMMLEITTQGMFYGTGRTVPPAIISISCNTLRIPLAIGLAAAGLGITGVWWAISLSSMLKGVVAFIWFSILQKKIL
;
A
#
# COMPACT_ATOMS: atom_id res chain seq x y z
N TYR A 1 21.76 11.28 -36.90
CA TYR A 1 20.61 10.39 -37.25
C TYR A 1 20.49 9.21 -36.30
N ARG A 2 21.58 8.52 -35.89
CA ARG A 2 21.52 7.41 -34.90
C ARG A 2 21.15 7.87 -33.48
N ARG A 3 21.66 9.00 -33.01
CA ARG A 3 21.35 9.56 -31.67
C ARG A 3 19.88 9.97 -31.55
N GLN A 4 19.29 10.56 -32.57
CA GLN A 4 17.87 10.93 -32.60
C GLN A 4 16.96 9.70 -32.54
N ARG A 5 17.26 8.62 -33.29
CA ARG A 5 16.50 7.37 -33.21
C ARG A 5 16.58 6.72 -31.82
N GLN A 6 17.76 6.72 -31.19
CA GLN A 6 17.92 6.19 -29.84
C GLN A 6 17.18 7.02 -28.78
N MET A 7 17.14 8.35 -28.93
CA MET A 7 16.31 9.22 -28.08
C MET A 7 14.81 8.93 -28.24
N CYS A 8 14.29 8.87 -29.46
CA CYS A 8 12.89 8.58 -29.73
C CYS A 8 12.45 7.21 -29.21
N ILE A 9 13.29 6.17 -29.35
CA ILE A 9 12.99 4.83 -28.82
C ILE A 9 13.00 4.84 -27.28
N ARG A 10 13.90 5.60 -26.66
CA ARG A 10 13.97 5.73 -25.21
C ARG A 10 12.78 6.48 -24.66
N ASP A 11 12.35 7.54 -25.29
CA ASP A 11 11.21 8.36 -24.86
C ASP A 11 9.87 7.60 -25.06
N SER A 12 9.72 6.88 -26.18
CA SER A 12 8.57 5.98 -26.39
C SER A 12 8.46 4.87 -25.33
N LYS A 13 9.59 4.32 -24.89
CA LYS A 13 9.57 3.32 -23.80
C LYS A 13 9.18 3.94 -22.46
N LYS A 14 9.60 5.17 -22.17
CA LYS A 14 9.23 5.90 -20.95
C LYS A 14 7.73 6.19 -20.89
N GLU A 15 7.16 6.71 -21.96
CA GLU A 15 5.71 6.97 -22.06
C GLU A 15 4.89 5.68 -21.88
N ARG A 16 5.33 4.58 -22.46
CA ARG A 16 4.66 3.28 -22.29
C ARG A 16 4.70 2.79 -20.86
N ILE A 17 5.82 2.95 -20.16
CA ILE A 17 5.96 2.59 -18.75
C ILE A 17 5.01 3.44 -17.88
N LEU A 18 4.93 4.74 -18.12
CA LEU A 18 4.03 5.63 -17.39
C LEU A 18 2.56 5.33 -17.65
N THR A 19 2.20 5.07 -18.91
CA THR A 19 0.84 4.68 -19.27
C THR A 19 0.45 3.37 -18.59
N ALA A 20 1.34 2.38 -18.58
CA ALA A 20 1.14 1.12 -17.87
C ALA A 20 0.94 1.36 -16.36
N TYR A 21 1.78 2.20 -15.74
CA TYR A 21 1.66 2.55 -14.34
C TYR A 21 0.30 3.19 -14.02
N HIS A 22 -0.10 4.22 -14.76
CA HIS A 22 -1.38 4.88 -14.53
C HIS A 22 -2.58 3.96 -14.76
N THR A 23 -2.50 3.06 -15.74
CA THR A 23 -3.55 2.07 -15.98
C THR A 23 -3.63 1.07 -14.83
N THR A 24 -2.51 0.52 -14.40
CA THR A 24 -2.45 -0.40 -13.27
C THR A 24 -2.92 0.29 -11.98
N LEU A 25 -2.50 1.53 -11.73
CA LEU A 25 -2.91 2.31 -10.57
C LEU A 25 -4.43 2.52 -10.53
N LYS A 26 -5.06 2.84 -11.67
CA LYS A 26 -6.52 2.96 -11.75
C LYS A 26 -7.22 1.64 -11.43
N MET A 27 -6.77 0.53 -12.02
CA MET A 27 -7.34 -0.79 -11.77
C MET A 27 -7.20 -1.22 -10.30
N THR A 28 -6.01 -1.09 -9.74
CA THR A 28 -5.76 -1.46 -8.34
C THR A 28 -6.47 -0.53 -7.36
N SER A 29 -6.64 0.75 -7.69
CA SER A 29 -7.42 1.69 -6.85
C SER A 29 -8.90 1.30 -6.82
N ILE A 30 -9.48 0.89 -7.95
CA ILE A 30 -10.88 0.41 -8.00
C ILE A 30 -11.03 -0.82 -7.10
N ILE A 31 -10.13 -1.80 -7.23
CA ILE A 31 -10.13 -3.00 -6.39
C ILE A 31 -9.95 -2.62 -4.92
N GLY A 32 -9.03 -1.71 -4.62
CA GLY A 32 -8.79 -1.22 -3.27
C GLY A 32 -10.02 -0.58 -2.63
N VAL A 33 -10.76 0.24 -3.39
CA VAL A 33 -12.02 0.83 -2.92
C VAL A 33 -13.08 -0.24 -2.66
N LEU A 34 -13.24 -1.20 -3.57
CA LEU A 34 -14.19 -2.31 -3.39
C LEU A 34 -13.85 -3.14 -2.14
N CYS A 35 -12.58 -3.49 -1.95
CA CYS A 35 -12.12 -4.21 -0.75
C CYS A 35 -12.32 -3.39 0.52
N THR A 36 -12.04 -2.08 0.49
CA THR A 36 -12.30 -1.18 1.63
C THR A 36 -13.77 -1.19 2.02
N LEU A 37 -14.68 -1.01 1.06
CA LEU A 37 -16.11 -1.04 1.30
C LEU A 37 -16.55 -2.39 1.88
N LEU A 38 -16.06 -3.49 1.33
CA LEU A 38 -16.37 -4.83 1.79
C LEU A 38 -15.90 -5.05 3.24
N PHE A 39 -14.68 -4.68 3.57
CA PHE A 39 -14.14 -4.91 4.92
C PHE A 39 -14.72 -3.95 5.95
N VAL A 40 -15.01 -2.71 5.58
CA VAL A 40 -15.61 -1.73 6.51
C VAL A 40 -17.06 -2.09 6.82
N PHE A 41 -17.84 -2.49 5.83
CA PHE A 41 -19.27 -2.79 6.02
C PHE A 41 -19.53 -4.23 6.44
N TYR A 42 -18.79 -5.18 5.88
CA TYR A 42 -19.04 -6.63 6.06
C TYR A 42 -17.87 -7.36 6.74
N GLY A 43 -17.01 -6.65 7.48
CA GLY A 43 -15.82 -7.25 8.09
C GLY A 43 -16.11 -8.42 9.02
N SER A 44 -17.18 -8.33 9.85
CA SER A 44 -17.56 -9.41 10.76
C SER A 44 -18.12 -10.62 10.02
N GLU A 45 -18.95 -10.40 9.00
CA GLU A 45 -19.50 -11.46 8.15
C GLU A 45 -18.41 -12.18 7.36
N VAL A 46 -17.48 -11.43 6.77
CA VAL A 46 -16.35 -12.00 6.05
C VAL A 46 -15.46 -12.83 6.97
N PHE A 47 -15.21 -12.35 8.19
CA PHE A 47 -14.39 -13.08 9.16
C PHE A 47 -15.09 -14.33 9.68
N SER A 48 -16.42 -14.29 9.89
CA SER A 48 -17.21 -15.42 10.35
C SER A 48 -17.22 -16.61 9.38
N LEU A 49 -17.02 -16.35 8.07
CA LEU A 49 -16.88 -17.42 7.08
C LEU A 49 -15.59 -18.26 7.27
N ILE A 50 -14.58 -17.66 7.88
CA ILE A 50 -13.27 -18.31 8.09
C ILE A 50 -13.21 -18.92 9.49
N VAL A 51 -13.69 -18.17 10.50
CA VAL A 51 -13.68 -18.59 11.90
C VAL A 51 -15.09 -18.43 12.47
N PRO A 52 -15.84 -19.51 12.66
CA PRO A 52 -17.24 -19.47 13.09
C PRO A 52 -17.41 -19.19 14.60
N GLU A 53 -16.34 -19.12 15.37
CA GLU A 53 -16.36 -18.83 16.81
C GLU A 53 -16.72 -17.36 17.07
N GLN A 54 -17.77 -17.09 17.85
CA GLN A 54 -18.36 -15.76 18.04
C GLN A 54 -17.34 -14.74 18.56
N ALA A 55 -16.59 -15.07 19.60
CA ALA A 55 -15.56 -14.17 20.15
C ALA A 55 -14.47 -13.82 19.15
N ALA A 56 -14.10 -14.77 18.27
CA ALA A 56 -13.05 -14.59 17.27
C ALA A 56 -13.54 -13.71 16.10
N TYR A 57 -14.76 -13.92 15.57
CA TYR A 57 -15.21 -13.09 14.44
C TYR A 57 -15.62 -11.68 14.85
N GLU A 58 -16.04 -11.45 16.08
CA GLU A 58 -16.27 -10.09 16.59
C GLU A 58 -14.97 -9.29 16.66
N ALA A 59 -13.91 -9.86 17.27
CA ALA A 59 -12.61 -9.24 17.33
C ALA A 59 -11.97 -9.09 15.93
N GLY A 60 -12.03 -10.13 15.10
CA GLY A 60 -11.53 -10.13 13.73
C GLY A 60 -12.27 -9.15 12.82
N GLY A 61 -13.58 -8.96 13.02
CA GLY A 61 -14.37 -7.96 12.32
C GLY A 61 -13.94 -6.53 12.62
N ILE A 62 -13.60 -6.22 13.87
CA ILE A 62 -13.04 -4.92 14.25
C ILE A 62 -11.67 -4.72 13.58
N PHE A 63 -10.81 -5.75 13.59
CA PHE A 63 -9.53 -5.73 12.91
C PHE A 63 -9.69 -5.45 11.40
N LEU A 64 -10.57 -6.19 10.72
CA LEU A 64 -10.80 -6.01 9.28
C LEU A 64 -11.37 -4.62 8.95
N ARG A 65 -12.19 -4.03 9.80
CA ARG A 65 -12.66 -2.65 9.61
C ARG A 65 -11.53 -1.65 9.71
N ILE A 66 -10.66 -1.79 10.70
CA ILE A 66 -9.49 -0.90 10.88
C ILE A 66 -8.53 -1.07 9.72
N ASP A 67 -8.22 -2.30 9.34
CA ASP A 67 -7.31 -2.59 8.23
C ASP A 67 -7.92 -2.21 6.87
N GLY A 68 -9.24 -2.30 6.73
CA GLY A 68 -9.98 -1.87 5.56
C GLY A 68 -9.70 -0.43 5.14
N TYR A 69 -9.51 0.50 6.09
CA TYR A 69 -9.12 1.88 5.79
C TYR A 69 -7.73 1.98 5.14
N SER A 70 -6.84 1.06 5.42
CA SER A 70 -5.48 1.04 4.83
C SER A 70 -5.42 0.38 3.45
N MET A 71 -6.46 -0.34 3.02
CA MET A 71 -6.47 -1.13 1.78
C MET A 71 -6.13 -0.30 0.53
N ILE A 72 -6.69 0.90 0.40
CA ILE A 72 -6.40 1.78 -0.74
C ILE A 72 -4.92 2.14 -0.78
N PHE A 73 -4.34 2.47 0.36
CA PHE A 73 -2.92 2.82 0.48
C PHE A 73 -2.02 1.61 0.24
N MET A 74 -2.46 0.42 0.66
CA MET A 74 -1.76 -0.85 0.40
C MET A 74 -1.73 -1.18 -1.09
N MET A 75 -2.84 -0.96 -1.82
CA MET A 75 -2.88 -1.11 -3.28
C MET A 75 -1.96 -0.10 -3.97
N LEU A 76 -1.92 1.13 -3.49
CA LEU A 76 -0.99 2.16 -3.96
C LEU A 76 0.47 1.76 -3.73
N GLU A 77 0.78 1.22 -2.55
CA GLU A 77 2.11 0.71 -2.20
C GLU A 77 2.55 -0.41 -3.14
N ILE A 78 1.74 -1.47 -3.29
CA ILE A 78 2.05 -2.65 -4.12
C ILE A 78 2.28 -2.24 -5.57
N THR A 79 1.40 -1.39 -6.13
CA THR A 79 1.53 -0.91 -7.51
C THR A 79 2.82 -0.13 -7.70
N THR A 80 3.14 0.75 -6.77
CA THR A 80 4.36 1.57 -6.84
C THR A 80 5.63 0.73 -6.65
N GLN A 81 5.62 -0.24 -5.73
CA GLN A 81 6.72 -1.19 -5.57
C GLN A 81 6.95 -2.03 -6.83
N GLY A 82 5.87 -2.49 -7.47
CA GLY A 82 5.95 -3.20 -8.75
C GLY A 82 6.68 -2.38 -9.82
N MET A 83 6.44 -1.06 -9.87
CA MET A 83 7.15 -0.16 -10.78
C MET A 83 8.64 -0.01 -10.43
N PHE A 84 8.98 0.10 -9.16
CA PHE A 84 10.38 0.12 -8.73
C PHE A 84 11.11 -1.16 -9.16
N TYR A 85 10.50 -2.32 -8.95
CA TYR A 85 11.07 -3.60 -9.37
C TYR A 85 11.16 -3.73 -10.89
N GLY A 86 10.13 -3.31 -11.62
CA GLY A 86 10.12 -3.31 -13.09
C GLY A 86 11.17 -2.37 -13.71
N THR A 87 11.59 -1.33 -13.00
CA THR A 87 12.67 -0.43 -13.43
C THR A 87 14.05 -0.85 -12.90
N GLY A 88 14.17 -2.02 -12.24
CA GLY A 88 15.42 -2.54 -11.70
C GLY A 88 15.91 -1.82 -10.42
N ARG A 89 15.06 -1.02 -9.78
CA ARG A 89 15.39 -0.25 -8.58
C ARG A 89 14.78 -0.89 -7.34
N THR A 90 15.50 -1.82 -6.72
CA THR A 90 15.03 -2.56 -5.55
C THR A 90 15.33 -1.88 -4.21
N VAL A 91 16.28 -0.96 -4.18
CA VAL A 91 16.73 -0.29 -2.95
C VAL A 91 15.65 0.63 -2.34
N PRO A 92 14.97 1.53 -3.09
CA PRO A 92 13.96 2.40 -2.51
C PRO A 92 12.82 1.65 -1.82
N PRO A 93 12.16 0.65 -2.42
CA PRO A 93 11.09 -0.09 -1.73
C PRO A 93 11.60 -0.87 -0.52
N ALA A 94 12.85 -1.37 -0.54
CA ALA A 94 13.43 -2.03 0.63
C ALA A 94 13.61 -1.06 1.81
N ILE A 95 14.14 0.14 1.56
CA ILE A 95 14.30 1.18 2.59
C ILE A 95 12.94 1.58 3.17
N ILE A 96 11.95 1.84 2.33
CA ILE A 96 10.60 2.22 2.77
C ILE A 96 10.00 1.11 3.64
N SER A 97 10.07 -0.14 3.19
CA SER A 97 9.49 -1.28 3.90
C SER A 97 10.15 -1.52 5.26
N ILE A 98 11.48 -1.47 5.32
CA ILE A 98 12.22 -1.66 6.56
C ILE A 98 11.91 -0.52 7.53
N SER A 99 12.03 0.74 7.10
CA SER A 99 11.81 1.91 7.95
C SER A 99 10.39 1.95 8.52
N CYS A 100 9.37 1.75 7.69
CA CYS A 100 7.97 1.81 8.14
C CYS A 100 7.58 0.59 8.99
N ASN A 101 8.13 -0.59 8.72
CA ASN A 101 7.89 -1.76 9.56
C ASN A 101 8.59 -1.63 10.93
N THR A 102 9.79 -1.03 10.97
CA THR A 102 10.47 -0.72 12.24
C THR A 102 9.69 0.33 13.03
N LEU A 103 9.16 1.37 12.37
CA LEU A 103 8.33 2.39 13.01
C LEU A 103 7.02 1.81 13.59
N ARG A 104 6.52 0.71 13.04
CA ARG A 104 5.31 0.03 13.54
C ARG A 104 5.44 -0.42 14.99
N ILE A 105 6.64 -0.86 15.41
CA ILE A 105 6.88 -1.39 16.76
C ILE A 105 6.67 -0.29 17.84
N PRO A 106 7.39 0.85 17.81
CA PRO A 106 7.18 1.89 18.81
C PRO A 106 5.77 2.52 18.72
N LEU A 107 5.19 2.58 17.53
CA LEU A 107 3.83 3.08 17.34
C LEU A 107 2.80 2.16 18.01
N ALA A 108 2.96 0.84 17.87
CA ALA A 108 2.09 -0.15 18.51
C ALA A 108 2.19 -0.08 20.04
N ILE A 109 3.41 0.02 20.57
CA ILE A 109 3.64 0.15 22.02
C ILE A 109 3.02 1.45 22.54
N GLY A 110 3.24 2.57 21.84
CA GLY A 110 2.68 3.87 22.23
C GLY A 110 1.15 3.90 22.24
N LEU A 111 0.51 3.37 21.21
CA LEU A 111 -0.95 3.32 21.13
C LEU A 111 -1.57 2.33 22.13
N ALA A 112 -0.92 1.19 22.37
CA ALA A 112 -1.35 0.24 23.39
C ALA A 112 -1.23 0.84 24.79
N ALA A 113 -0.14 1.55 25.09
CA ALA A 113 0.08 2.24 26.37
C ALA A 113 -0.85 3.44 26.58
N ALA A 114 -1.36 4.06 25.49
CA ALA A 114 -2.35 5.14 25.55
C ALA A 114 -3.77 4.67 25.94
N GLY A 115 -3.94 3.38 26.28
CA GLY A 115 -5.20 2.82 26.74
C GLY A 115 -6.06 2.13 25.66
N LEU A 116 -5.57 2.07 24.41
CA LEU A 116 -6.27 1.40 23.31
C LEU A 116 -6.08 -0.13 23.31
N GLY A 117 -5.16 -0.66 24.12
CA GLY A 117 -4.89 -2.09 24.22
C GLY A 117 -4.57 -2.73 22.86
N ILE A 118 -5.20 -3.85 22.57
CA ILE A 118 -4.99 -4.60 21.30
C ILE A 118 -5.45 -3.80 20.07
N THR A 119 -6.48 -2.99 20.20
CA THR A 119 -6.98 -2.11 19.13
C THR A 119 -5.93 -1.08 18.72
N GLY A 120 -5.10 -0.62 19.66
CA GLY A 120 -3.97 0.27 19.38
C GLY A 120 -2.92 -0.39 18.48
N VAL A 121 -2.68 -1.69 18.67
CA VAL A 121 -1.78 -2.46 17.78
C VAL A 121 -2.34 -2.54 16.37
N TRP A 122 -3.64 -2.78 16.20
CA TRP A 122 -4.30 -2.81 14.89
C TRP A 122 -4.23 -1.46 14.18
N TRP A 123 -4.46 -0.37 14.91
CA TRP A 123 -4.28 0.98 14.36
C TRP A 123 -2.82 1.28 13.98
N ALA A 124 -1.85 0.79 14.74
CA ALA A 124 -0.45 0.94 14.37
C ALA A 124 -0.11 0.25 13.05
N ILE A 125 -0.68 -0.94 12.82
CA ILE A 125 -0.53 -1.67 11.56
C ILE A 125 -1.13 -0.88 10.40
N SER A 126 -2.37 -0.42 10.54
CA SER A 126 -3.09 0.34 9.52
C SER A 126 -2.37 1.65 9.20
N LEU A 127 -2.03 2.45 10.21
CA LEU A 127 -1.34 3.73 10.04
C LEU A 127 0.04 3.57 9.38
N SER A 128 0.82 2.56 9.78
CA SER A 128 2.13 2.31 9.15
C SER A 128 2.00 1.86 7.69
N SER A 129 0.93 1.14 7.34
CA SER A 129 0.64 0.75 5.96
C SER A 129 0.20 1.95 5.11
N MET A 130 -0.63 2.84 5.66
CA MET A 130 -0.98 4.11 5.02
C MET A 130 0.26 4.96 4.74
N LEU A 131 1.13 5.11 5.74
CA LEU A 131 2.37 5.87 5.61
C LEU A 131 3.27 5.29 4.52
N LYS A 132 3.43 3.95 4.47
CA LYS A 132 4.19 3.29 3.42
C LYS A 132 3.66 3.59 2.02
N GLY A 133 2.35 3.49 1.82
CA GLY A 133 1.70 3.78 0.55
C GLY A 133 1.98 5.21 0.09
N VAL A 134 1.81 6.18 0.98
CA VAL A 134 2.05 7.60 0.69
C VAL A 134 3.52 7.88 0.39
N VAL A 135 4.43 7.37 1.23
CA VAL A 135 5.89 7.59 1.04
C VAL A 135 6.37 6.94 -0.26
N ALA A 136 5.93 5.72 -0.57
CA ALA A 136 6.26 5.04 -1.81
C ALA A 136 5.80 5.84 -3.04
N PHE A 137 4.57 6.33 -3.02
CA PHE A 137 4.00 7.14 -4.10
C PHE A 137 4.74 8.47 -4.30
N ILE A 138 5.02 9.19 -3.22
CA ILE A 138 5.76 10.48 -3.27
C ILE A 138 7.17 10.24 -3.81
N TRP A 139 7.88 9.24 -3.29
CA TRP A 139 9.24 8.93 -3.74
C TRP A 139 9.27 8.57 -5.23
N PHE A 140 8.32 7.73 -5.66
CA PHE A 140 8.23 7.37 -7.07
C PHE A 140 7.92 8.59 -7.94
N SER A 141 7.02 9.49 -7.51
CA SER A 141 6.67 10.71 -8.23
C SER A 141 7.85 11.67 -8.38
N ILE A 142 8.71 11.78 -7.34
CA ILE A 142 9.94 12.57 -7.40
C ILE A 142 10.94 11.93 -8.35
N LEU A 143 11.09 10.62 -8.26
CA LEU A 143 12.02 9.87 -9.10
C LEU A 143 11.62 9.92 -10.58
N GLN A 144 10.33 9.83 -10.85
CA GLN A 144 9.76 9.98 -12.19
C GLN A 144 10.14 11.31 -12.82
N LYS A 145 10.05 12.42 -12.08
CA LYS A 145 10.45 13.77 -12.55
C LYS A 145 11.95 13.89 -12.84
N LYS A 146 12.79 13.09 -12.18
CA LYS A 146 14.25 13.09 -12.41
C LYS A 146 14.70 12.19 -13.57
N ILE A 147 13.89 11.19 -13.92
CA ILE A 147 14.22 10.18 -14.95
C ILE A 147 13.60 10.56 -16.30
N LEU A 148 12.50 11.29 -16.28
CA LEU A 148 11.81 11.87 -17.43
C LEU A 148 12.30 13.28 -17.71
#